data_2d56b8a373518efae8372563a584ed53
#
_entry.id   2d56b8a373518efae8372563a584ed53
#
_cell.length_a   1.000
_cell.length_b   1.000
_cell.length_c   1.000
_cell.angle_alpha   90.00
_cell.angle_beta   90.00
_cell.angle_gamma   90.00
#
_symmetry.space_group_name_H-M   'P 1'
#
loop_
_entity.id
_entity.type
_entity.pdbx_description
1 polymer ?
#
loop_
_entity_poly.entity_id
_entity_poly.type
_entity_poly.pdbx_seq_one_letter_code
_entity_poly.pdbx_strand_id
1 'polypeptide(L)'
;MPQQSLRAVSRPLLAVIAVLCMTLSAWAAPAPAPLRVMSFNVRVPVDTDGDKRWSVRRTAMVELIKHTHPDVFGTQELVQDQAQYLASQLPAYRWFGKGRRADGSDEHMGVFYDSHALSVVESGDFWLSDTPDVPGSSSWNTDLPRMVTWALFERRSDKHRFYLLNTHLPHRDQDEAAREQGARMILSRIASLPADVPVVLTGDFNSDPDQGTYRTLTATLKDARANVATPQGPEKTFQDFSTRPTRRIDWILFRGLTPTRFTTLDARPGGVLPSDHYPVLAEFAWPR
;
A
#
# COMPACT_ATOMS: atom_id res chain seq x y z
N MET A 1 53.81 -15.06 94.14
CA MET A 1 52.57 -15.47 93.46
C MET A 1 52.35 -14.58 92.25
N PRO A 2 52.48 -15.06 91.02
CA PRO A 2 52.35 -14.20 89.87
C PRO A 2 50.90 -14.22 89.34
N GLN A 3 50.44 -13.03 88.95
CA GLN A 3 49.17 -12.79 88.25
C GLN A 3 49.30 -13.14 86.79
N GLN A 4 48.40 -14.00 86.30
CA GLN A 4 48.27 -14.28 84.87
C GLN A 4 47.35 -13.26 84.24
N SER A 5 47.85 -12.54 83.23
CA SER A 5 47.10 -11.64 82.36
C SER A 5 46.47 -12.39 81.23
N LEU A 6 45.14 -12.39 81.10
CA LEU A 6 44.40 -12.90 79.99
C LEU A 6 44.46 -11.91 78.82
N ARG A 7 45.09 -12.32 77.68
CA ARG A 7 45.08 -11.58 76.48
C ARG A 7 43.77 -11.94 75.69
N ALA A 8 42.96 -10.90 75.39
CA ALA A 8 41.81 -11.02 74.56
C ALA A 8 42.27 -11.05 73.09
N VAL A 9 41.88 -12.08 72.32
CA VAL A 9 42.10 -12.23 70.87
C VAL A 9 40.91 -11.64 70.16
N SER A 10 41.05 -10.49 69.51
CA SER A 10 40.09 -9.89 68.66
C SER A 10 40.07 -10.58 67.29
N ARG A 11 38.99 -11.18 66.88
CA ARG A 11 38.75 -11.73 65.55
C ARG A 11 38.22 -10.61 64.63
N PRO A 12 38.77 -10.40 63.41
CA PRO A 12 38.19 -9.45 62.45
C PRO A 12 36.94 -10.08 61.80
N LEU A 13 35.86 -9.34 61.86
CA LEU A 13 34.62 -9.64 61.13
C LEU A 13 34.82 -9.26 59.64
N LEU A 14 34.99 -10.26 58.75
CA LEU A 14 34.94 -10.04 57.30
C LEU A 14 33.51 -9.81 56.85
N ALA A 15 33.15 -8.57 56.56
CA ALA A 15 31.90 -8.26 55.92
C ALA A 15 31.99 -8.59 54.40
N VAL A 16 31.35 -9.65 54.00
CA VAL A 16 31.17 -9.98 52.55
C VAL A 16 30.05 -9.11 52.00
N ILE A 17 30.41 -8.08 51.24
CA ILE A 17 29.46 -7.28 50.47
C ILE A 17 29.10 -8.08 49.19
N ALA A 18 27.95 -8.73 49.16
CA ALA A 18 27.39 -9.33 47.95
C ALA A 18 26.83 -8.23 47.08
N VAL A 19 27.57 -7.87 46.01
CA VAL A 19 27.10 -6.97 44.94
C VAL A 19 26.11 -7.75 44.10
N LEU A 20 24.81 -7.50 44.29
CA LEU A 20 23.74 -8.05 43.49
C LEU A 20 23.71 -7.29 42.14
N CYS A 21 24.40 -7.81 41.10
CA CYS A 21 24.25 -7.32 39.74
C CYS A 21 22.84 -7.67 39.23
N MET A 22 21.88 -6.74 39.35
CA MET A 22 20.62 -6.81 38.66
C MET A 22 20.88 -6.55 37.16
N THR A 23 20.97 -7.62 36.39
CA THR A 23 20.90 -7.52 34.93
C THR A 23 19.48 -7.08 34.56
N LEU A 24 19.30 -5.80 34.29
CA LEU A 24 18.12 -5.27 33.63
C LEU A 24 18.07 -5.86 32.21
N SER A 25 17.36 -6.96 32.06
CA SER A 25 16.96 -7.43 30.72
C SER A 25 16.06 -6.35 30.12
N ALA A 26 16.64 -5.52 29.24
CA ALA A 26 15.86 -4.60 28.43
C ALA A 26 14.91 -5.46 27.58
N TRP A 27 13.65 -5.52 27.94
CA TRP A 27 12.62 -6.08 27.07
C TRP A 27 12.59 -5.18 25.80
N ALA A 28 13.10 -5.71 24.70
CA ALA A 28 12.95 -5.07 23.41
C ALA A 28 11.44 -4.90 23.18
N ALA A 29 11.00 -3.67 22.95
CA ALA A 29 9.63 -3.40 22.56
C ALA A 29 9.28 -4.28 21.34
N PRO A 30 8.10 -4.88 21.29
CA PRO A 30 7.69 -5.68 20.14
C PRO A 30 7.83 -4.83 18.86
N ALA A 31 8.33 -5.46 17.80
CA ALA A 31 8.45 -4.77 16.52
C ALA A 31 7.08 -4.20 16.10
N PRO A 32 7.04 -3.01 15.52
CA PRO A 32 5.80 -2.41 15.05
C PRO A 32 5.08 -3.36 14.08
N ALA A 33 3.75 -3.42 14.15
CA ALA A 33 2.97 -4.21 13.20
C ALA A 33 3.29 -3.81 11.75
N PRO A 34 3.34 -4.74 10.79
CA PRO A 34 3.60 -4.40 9.40
C PRO A 34 2.52 -3.49 8.83
N LEU A 35 2.89 -2.59 7.92
CA LEU A 35 1.96 -1.81 7.12
C LEU A 35 1.42 -2.68 5.99
N ARG A 36 0.10 -2.81 5.88
CA ARG A 36 -0.60 -3.62 4.88
C ARG A 36 -1.20 -2.72 3.80
N VAL A 37 -0.64 -2.77 2.60
CA VAL A 37 -1.06 -1.95 1.45
C VAL A 37 -1.59 -2.84 0.35
N MET A 38 -2.77 -2.49 -0.21
CA MET A 38 -3.35 -3.20 -1.35
C MET A 38 -3.49 -2.27 -2.56
N SER A 39 -3.34 -2.80 -3.77
CA SER A 39 -3.80 -2.19 -5.02
C SER A 39 -4.92 -3.03 -5.59
N PHE A 40 -6.03 -2.40 -5.98
CA PHE A 40 -7.21 -3.11 -6.44
C PHE A 40 -7.96 -2.36 -7.56
N ASN A 41 -7.76 -2.74 -8.81
CA ASN A 41 -8.68 -2.37 -9.87
C ASN A 41 -10.04 -3.04 -9.61
N VAL A 42 -11.07 -2.24 -9.31
CA VAL A 42 -12.40 -2.73 -8.89
C VAL A 42 -13.33 -3.02 -10.06
N ARG A 43 -12.89 -2.80 -11.26
CA ARG A 43 -13.68 -2.88 -12.50
C ARG A 43 -14.87 -1.94 -12.49
N VAL A 44 -14.89 -1.00 -13.40
CA VAL A 44 -16.03 -0.09 -13.62
C VAL A 44 -17.33 -0.88 -13.87
N PRO A 45 -18.49 -0.41 -13.37
CA PRO A 45 -19.74 -1.12 -13.56
C PRO A 45 -20.25 -0.92 -14.99
N VAL A 46 -20.14 -1.96 -15.82
CA VAL A 46 -20.70 -1.99 -17.17
C VAL A 46 -21.67 -3.16 -17.31
N ASP A 47 -22.80 -2.93 -17.97
CA ASP A 47 -23.86 -3.95 -18.14
C ASP A 47 -23.40 -5.11 -19.03
N THR A 48 -22.45 -4.86 -19.92
CA THR A 48 -21.85 -5.88 -20.81
C THR A 48 -21.07 -6.97 -20.05
N ASP A 49 -20.73 -6.75 -18.77
CA ASP A 49 -20.15 -7.79 -17.92
C ASP A 49 -21.14 -8.92 -17.56
N GLY A 50 -22.43 -8.79 -17.89
CA GLY A 50 -23.45 -9.85 -17.77
C GLY A 50 -23.54 -10.41 -16.34
N ASP A 51 -23.21 -11.68 -16.18
CA ASP A 51 -23.19 -12.39 -14.89
C ASP A 51 -22.02 -11.97 -13.98
N LYS A 52 -21.07 -11.16 -14.47
CA LYS A 52 -19.95 -10.56 -13.73
C LYS A 52 -20.20 -9.08 -13.39
N ARG A 53 -21.41 -8.54 -13.68
CA ARG A 53 -21.73 -7.13 -13.39
C ARG A 53 -21.57 -6.79 -11.90
N TRP A 54 -21.39 -5.52 -11.59
CA TRP A 54 -21.13 -5.00 -10.25
C TRP A 54 -22.10 -5.55 -9.18
N SER A 55 -23.40 -5.56 -9.44
CA SER A 55 -24.41 -6.04 -8.49
C SER A 55 -24.21 -7.51 -8.05
N VAL A 56 -23.56 -8.34 -8.87
CA VAL A 56 -23.24 -9.74 -8.57
C VAL A 56 -21.96 -9.84 -7.74
N ARG A 57 -20.89 -9.09 -8.11
CA ARG A 57 -19.53 -9.24 -7.54
C ARG A 57 -19.27 -8.37 -6.30
N ARG A 58 -20.09 -7.35 -6.04
CA ARG A 58 -19.86 -6.37 -4.96
C ARG A 58 -19.75 -6.98 -3.56
N THR A 59 -20.54 -8.02 -3.25
CA THR A 59 -20.47 -8.71 -1.95
C THR A 59 -19.17 -9.48 -1.80
N ALA A 60 -18.74 -10.20 -2.83
CA ALA A 60 -17.45 -10.91 -2.83
C ALA A 60 -16.28 -9.95 -2.67
N MET A 61 -16.35 -8.75 -3.25
CA MET A 61 -15.34 -7.70 -3.07
C MET A 61 -15.26 -7.24 -1.61
N VAL A 62 -16.40 -6.97 -0.97
CA VAL A 62 -16.45 -6.60 0.45
C VAL A 62 -15.88 -7.69 1.34
N GLU A 63 -16.25 -8.96 1.09
CA GLU A 63 -15.74 -10.11 1.85
C GLU A 63 -14.22 -10.25 1.70
N LEU A 64 -13.68 -10.08 0.49
CA LEU A 64 -12.25 -10.10 0.23
C LEU A 64 -11.53 -9.01 1.04
N ILE A 65 -12.02 -7.76 0.99
CA ILE A 65 -11.42 -6.65 1.73
C ILE A 65 -11.50 -6.89 3.24
N LYS A 66 -12.63 -7.35 3.77
CA LYS A 66 -12.78 -7.71 5.18
C LYS A 66 -11.83 -8.81 5.62
N HIS A 67 -11.67 -9.84 4.80
CA HIS A 67 -10.77 -10.96 5.11
C HIS A 67 -9.30 -10.56 5.08
N THR A 68 -8.91 -9.76 4.11
CA THR A 68 -7.51 -9.32 3.93
C THR A 68 -7.13 -8.16 4.83
N HIS A 69 -8.08 -7.34 5.23
CA HIS A 69 -7.95 -6.21 6.16
C HIS A 69 -6.70 -5.34 5.90
N PRO A 70 -6.56 -4.72 4.71
CA PRO A 70 -5.47 -3.81 4.44
C PRO A 70 -5.59 -2.54 5.29
N ASP A 71 -4.47 -1.97 5.77
CA ASP A 71 -4.49 -0.67 6.45
C ASP A 71 -4.90 0.45 5.48
N VAL A 72 -4.48 0.32 4.22
CA VAL A 72 -4.81 1.25 3.14
C VAL A 72 -4.84 0.52 1.80
N PHE A 73 -5.73 0.94 0.91
CA PHE A 73 -5.74 0.42 -0.46
C PHE A 73 -6.12 1.50 -1.49
N GLY A 74 -5.36 1.49 -2.59
CA GLY A 74 -5.67 2.26 -3.79
C GLY A 74 -6.58 1.47 -4.71
N THR A 75 -7.57 2.15 -5.29
CA THR A 75 -8.50 1.57 -6.27
C THR A 75 -8.37 2.24 -7.62
N GLN A 76 -8.63 1.49 -8.68
CA GLN A 76 -8.73 1.96 -10.05
C GLN A 76 -10.10 1.57 -10.59
N GLU A 77 -10.61 2.28 -11.59
CA GLU A 77 -11.94 2.11 -12.17
C GLU A 77 -13.11 2.33 -11.19
N LEU A 78 -12.85 2.93 -10.06
CA LEU A 78 -13.87 3.18 -9.03
C LEU A 78 -14.79 4.32 -9.45
N VAL A 79 -16.09 4.07 -9.50
CA VAL A 79 -17.10 5.14 -9.64
C VAL A 79 -17.77 5.45 -8.29
N GLN A 80 -18.40 6.62 -8.22
CA GLN A 80 -18.99 7.15 -6.98
C GLN A 80 -19.94 6.16 -6.27
N ASP A 81 -20.81 5.47 -7.02
CA ASP A 81 -21.76 4.51 -6.45
C ASP A 81 -21.07 3.28 -5.85
N GLN A 82 -19.97 2.81 -6.48
CA GLN A 82 -19.15 1.74 -5.93
C GLN A 82 -18.46 2.19 -4.64
N ALA A 83 -17.92 3.41 -4.62
CA ALA A 83 -17.26 3.96 -3.45
C ALA A 83 -18.24 4.10 -2.26
N GLN A 84 -19.44 4.61 -2.50
CA GLN A 84 -20.50 4.72 -1.48
C GLN A 84 -20.92 3.35 -0.95
N TYR A 85 -21.10 2.37 -1.84
CA TYR A 85 -21.42 1.01 -1.45
C TYR A 85 -20.31 0.41 -0.56
N LEU A 86 -19.05 0.48 -1.00
CA LEU A 86 -17.92 -0.03 -0.21
C LEU A 86 -17.84 0.67 1.16
N ALA A 87 -17.95 2.00 1.22
CA ALA A 87 -17.93 2.75 2.46
C ALA A 87 -19.07 2.34 3.42
N SER A 88 -20.26 2.06 2.89
CA SER A 88 -21.40 1.58 3.69
C SER A 88 -21.20 0.20 4.30
N GLN A 89 -20.44 -0.67 3.60
CA GLN A 89 -20.18 -2.06 4.02
C GLN A 89 -18.89 -2.24 4.84
N LEU A 90 -18.02 -1.22 4.84
CA LEU A 90 -16.72 -1.19 5.49
C LEU A 90 -16.61 -0.02 6.46
N PRO A 91 -17.35 -0.01 7.58
CA PRO A 91 -17.50 1.17 8.47
C PRO A 91 -16.19 1.63 9.14
N ALA A 92 -15.17 0.76 9.25
CA ALA A 92 -13.84 1.11 9.73
C ALA A 92 -13.07 1.97 8.72
N TYR A 93 -13.42 1.87 7.43
CA TYR A 93 -12.71 2.57 6.37
C TYR A 93 -13.32 3.94 6.08
N ARG A 94 -12.43 4.87 5.74
CA ARG A 94 -12.74 6.15 5.10
C ARG A 94 -12.11 6.14 3.72
N TRP A 95 -12.64 6.96 2.81
CA TRP A 95 -12.06 7.07 1.48
C TRP A 95 -12.06 8.53 1.00
N PHE A 96 -11.20 8.80 0.03
CA PHE A 96 -11.10 10.06 -0.69
C PHE A 96 -10.54 9.81 -2.11
N GLY A 97 -10.58 10.83 -2.93
CA GLY A 97 -10.15 10.83 -4.32
C GLY A 97 -11.23 11.47 -5.19
N LYS A 98 -10.81 12.17 -6.23
CA LYS A 98 -11.71 12.81 -7.21
C LYS A 98 -11.85 11.94 -8.44
N GLY A 99 -12.94 12.14 -9.18
CA GLY A 99 -13.06 11.61 -10.53
C GLY A 99 -12.09 12.31 -11.48
N ARG A 100 -11.68 11.61 -12.53
CA ARG A 100 -10.63 12.07 -13.45
C ARG A 100 -11.03 13.22 -14.34
N ARG A 101 -12.34 13.55 -14.49
CA ARG A 101 -12.85 14.67 -15.29
C ARG A 101 -12.76 16.01 -14.53
N ALA A 102 -12.81 17.10 -15.26
CA ALA A 102 -12.73 18.46 -14.72
C ALA A 102 -13.84 18.76 -13.70
N ASP A 103 -15.02 18.19 -13.87
CA ASP A 103 -16.16 18.30 -12.97
C ASP A 103 -16.11 17.32 -11.78
N GLY A 104 -15.05 16.51 -11.68
CA GLY A 104 -14.89 15.48 -10.65
C GLY A 104 -15.70 14.21 -10.89
N SER A 105 -16.29 14.03 -12.06
CA SER A 105 -17.00 12.82 -12.49
C SER A 105 -16.08 11.74 -13.04
N ASP A 106 -16.67 10.62 -13.49
CA ASP A 106 -16.01 9.47 -14.08
C ASP A 106 -15.25 8.64 -13.01
N GLU A 107 -14.26 7.87 -13.41
CA GLU A 107 -13.49 6.98 -12.52
C GLU A 107 -12.59 7.77 -11.55
N HIS A 108 -12.57 7.33 -10.30
CA HIS A 108 -11.76 7.88 -9.22
C HIS A 108 -10.51 7.00 -9.03
N MET A 109 -9.38 7.64 -8.77
CA MET A 109 -8.22 6.96 -8.17
C MET A 109 -8.44 6.94 -6.65
N GLY A 110 -9.48 6.22 -6.21
CA GLY A 110 -9.91 6.22 -4.82
C GLY A 110 -8.86 5.61 -3.89
N VAL A 111 -8.73 6.20 -2.70
CA VAL A 111 -7.88 5.66 -1.63
C VAL A 111 -8.76 5.41 -0.41
N PHE A 112 -8.83 4.15 0.01
CA PHE A 112 -9.50 3.71 1.23
C PHE A 112 -8.47 3.41 2.32
N TYR A 113 -8.76 3.78 3.57
CA TYR A 113 -7.87 3.52 4.70
C TYR A 113 -8.65 3.18 5.97
N ASP A 114 -8.13 2.28 6.78
CA ASP A 114 -8.67 1.99 8.11
C ASP A 114 -8.42 3.20 9.03
N SER A 115 -9.50 3.89 9.39
CA SER A 115 -9.45 5.10 10.21
C SER A 115 -9.05 4.85 11.67
N HIS A 116 -9.04 3.60 12.13
CA HIS A 116 -8.50 3.23 13.43
C HIS A 116 -6.97 3.07 13.41
N ALA A 117 -6.41 2.61 12.29
CA ALA A 117 -4.98 2.41 12.10
C ALA A 117 -4.26 3.68 11.64
N LEU A 118 -4.87 4.43 10.71
CA LEU A 118 -4.26 5.54 10.00
C LEU A 118 -5.04 6.85 10.15
N SER A 119 -4.35 7.97 10.00
CA SER A 119 -4.94 9.30 9.77
C SER A 119 -4.29 9.96 8.57
N VAL A 120 -5.08 10.67 7.78
CA VAL A 120 -4.59 11.51 6.68
C VAL A 120 -4.04 12.81 7.28
N VAL A 121 -2.78 13.14 6.97
CA VAL A 121 -2.14 14.41 7.36
C VAL A 121 -2.33 15.43 6.26
N GLU A 122 -2.13 14.99 5.02
CA GLU A 122 -2.25 15.81 3.81
C GLU A 122 -2.68 14.91 2.66
N SER A 123 -3.41 15.44 1.69
CA SER A 123 -3.81 14.71 0.49
C SER A 123 -4.03 15.65 -0.69
N GLY A 124 -3.98 15.11 -1.89
CA GLY A 124 -4.20 15.88 -3.11
C GLY A 124 -4.28 14.98 -4.34
N ASP A 125 -4.46 15.64 -5.46
CA ASP A 125 -4.55 15.01 -6.77
C ASP A 125 -3.69 15.80 -7.78
N PHE A 126 -3.19 15.12 -8.81
CA PHE A 126 -2.62 15.76 -9.99
C PHE A 126 -2.87 14.91 -11.23
N TRP A 127 -2.96 15.56 -12.39
CA TRP A 127 -3.23 14.89 -13.66
C TRP A 127 -1.92 14.57 -14.39
N LEU A 128 -1.91 13.44 -15.07
CA LEU A 128 -0.78 12.99 -15.90
C LEU A 128 -0.88 13.64 -17.27
N SER A 129 -0.46 14.90 -17.32
CA SER A 129 -0.52 15.77 -18.51
C SER A 129 0.52 16.88 -18.42
N ASP A 130 0.70 17.64 -19.50
CA ASP A 130 1.59 18.81 -19.53
C ASP A 130 1.11 19.96 -18.61
N THR A 131 -0.14 19.87 -18.11
CA THR A 131 -0.73 20.81 -17.14
C THR A 131 -1.29 20.05 -15.92
N PRO A 132 -0.43 19.48 -15.07
CA PRO A 132 -0.81 18.52 -14.03
C PRO A 132 -1.75 19.08 -12.97
N ASP A 133 -1.74 20.38 -12.74
CA ASP A 133 -2.56 21.03 -11.72
C ASP A 133 -3.93 21.50 -12.29
N VAL A 134 -4.22 21.20 -13.57
CA VAL A 134 -5.51 21.49 -14.21
C VAL A 134 -6.41 20.24 -14.20
N PRO A 135 -7.51 20.25 -13.43
CA PRO A 135 -8.42 19.12 -13.36
C PRO A 135 -8.95 18.70 -14.74
N GLY A 136 -8.93 17.39 -15.01
CA GLY A 136 -9.41 16.83 -16.27
C GLY A 136 -8.46 16.99 -17.45
N SER A 137 -7.27 17.56 -17.25
CA SER A 137 -6.30 17.73 -18.31
C SER A 137 -5.80 16.40 -18.87
N SER A 138 -5.51 16.37 -20.16
CA SER A 138 -5.01 15.21 -20.91
C SER A 138 -3.96 15.66 -21.91
N SER A 139 -2.92 14.88 -22.09
CA SER A 139 -1.83 15.13 -23.03
C SER A 139 -1.36 13.82 -23.69
N TRP A 140 -0.34 13.90 -24.54
CA TRP A 140 0.35 12.75 -25.13
C TRP A 140 -0.56 11.81 -25.93
N ASN A 141 -1.64 12.37 -26.49
CA ASN A 141 -2.62 11.66 -27.34
C ASN A 141 -3.34 10.50 -26.61
N THR A 142 -3.50 10.58 -25.28
CA THR A 142 -4.33 9.64 -24.54
C THR A 142 -5.82 9.91 -24.80
N ASP A 143 -6.64 8.85 -24.77
CA ASP A 143 -8.10 8.96 -24.99
C ASP A 143 -8.86 9.48 -23.77
N LEU A 144 -8.27 9.30 -22.59
CA LEU A 144 -8.89 9.63 -21.31
C LEU A 144 -7.89 10.38 -20.42
N PRO A 145 -8.34 11.34 -19.60
CA PRO A 145 -7.50 11.89 -18.53
C PRO A 145 -7.03 10.80 -17.58
N ARG A 146 -5.77 10.87 -17.19
CA ARG A 146 -5.18 10.00 -16.17
C ARG A 146 -4.62 10.85 -15.04
N MET A 147 -4.66 10.34 -13.83
CA MET A 147 -4.34 11.13 -12.66
C MET A 147 -3.72 10.27 -11.56
N VAL A 148 -3.22 10.94 -10.55
CA VAL A 148 -2.74 10.37 -9.29
C VAL A 148 -3.51 11.00 -8.15
N THR A 149 -4.04 10.19 -7.25
CA THR A 149 -4.46 10.61 -5.93
C THR A 149 -3.39 10.22 -4.94
N TRP A 150 -3.01 11.13 -4.03
CA TRP A 150 -1.96 10.88 -3.06
C TRP A 150 -2.35 11.35 -1.66
N ALA A 151 -1.72 10.77 -0.64
CA ALA A 151 -1.79 11.28 0.72
C ALA A 151 -0.50 11.01 1.50
N LEU A 152 -0.22 11.89 2.46
CA LEU A 152 0.65 11.62 3.59
C LEU A 152 -0.20 11.03 4.72
N PHE A 153 0.07 9.79 5.05
CA PHE A 153 -0.55 9.11 6.18
C PHE A 153 0.33 9.14 7.42
N GLU A 154 -0.30 9.16 8.58
CA GLU A 154 0.32 8.93 9.88
C GLU A 154 -0.33 7.72 10.55
N ARG A 155 0.48 6.72 10.95
CA ARG A 155 0.01 5.60 11.74
C ARG A 155 -0.27 6.05 13.19
N ARG A 156 -1.46 5.77 13.67
CA ARG A 156 -1.93 6.27 14.99
C ARG A 156 -1.14 5.71 16.16
N SER A 157 -0.68 4.45 16.08
CA SER A 157 -0.03 3.73 17.17
C SER A 157 1.37 4.24 17.53
N ASP A 158 2.17 4.67 16.54
CA ASP A 158 3.58 5.01 16.72
C ASP A 158 4.05 6.22 15.92
N LYS A 159 3.10 6.90 15.26
CA LYS A 159 3.34 8.15 14.51
C LYS A 159 4.24 8.03 13.29
N HIS A 160 4.54 6.81 12.84
CA HIS A 160 5.23 6.64 11.57
C HIS A 160 4.42 7.21 10.41
N ARG A 161 5.09 7.88 9.49
CA ARG A 161 4.48 8.52 8.32
C ARG A 161 4.96 7.87 7.04
N PHE A 162 4.08 7.87 6.03
CA PHE A 162 4.42 7.45 4.67
C PHE A 162 3.50 8.14 3.66
N TYR A 163 4.01 8.32 2.45
CA TYR A 163 3.19 8.74 1.32
C TYR A 163 2.64 7.53 0.59
N LEU A 164 1.35 7.58 0.26
CA LEU A 164 0.71 6.71 -0.72
C LEU A 164 0.36 7.53 -1.94
N LEU A 165 0.70 7.00 -3.12
CA LEU A 165 0.22 7.49 -4.41
C LEU A 165 -0.55 6.35 -5.07
N ASN A 166 -1.68 6.67 -5.74
CA ASN A 166 -2.49 5.70 -6.45
C ASN A 166 -2.82 6.20 -7.85
N THR A 167 -2.67 5.36 -8.88
CA THR A 167 -2.85 5.74 -10.28
C THR A 167 -3.49 4.64 -11.11
N HIS A 168 -4.00 5.03 -12.29
CA HIS A 168 -4.39 4.14 -13.37
C HIS A 168 -3.86 4.72 -14.68
N LEU A 169 -2.89 4.07 -15.32
CA LEU A 169 -2.25 4.55 -16.52
C LEU A 169 -3.08 4.25 -17.79
N PRO A 170 -2.79 4.88 -18.93
CA PRO A 170 -3.51 4.65 -20.18
C PRO A 170 -3.55 3.18 -20.59
N HIS A 171 -4.72 2.71 -21.05
CA HIS A 171 -4.98 1.28 -21.24
C HIS A 171 -4.71 0.76 -22.66
N ARG A 172 -4.64 1.63 -23.67
CA ARG A 172 -4.47 1.18 -25.05
C ARG A 172 -3.03 0.69 -25.30
N ASP A 173 -2.86 -0.31 -26.14
CA ASP A 173 -1.54 -0.90 -26.43
C ASP A 173 -0.54 0.13 -26.96
N GLN A 174 -0.99 1.07 -27.80
CA GLN A 174 -0.15 2.13 -28.37
C GLN A 174 0.26 3.22 -27.37
N ASP A 175 -0.25 3.22 -26.15
CA ASP A 175 -0.02 4.29 -25.18
C ASP A 175 1.25 4.11 -24.33
N GLU A 176 2.12 3.15 -24.64
CA GLU A 176 3.32 2.90 -23.79
C GLU A 176 4.18 4.16 -23.61
N ALA A 177 4.36 4.97 -24.67
CA ALA A 177 5.09 6.22 -24.56
C ALA A 177 4.42 7.23 -23.60
N ALA A 178 3.08 7.29 -23.59
CA ALA A 178 2.31 8.13 -22.68
C ALA A 178 2.39 7.59 -21.23
N ARG A 179 2.35 6.27 -21.06
CA ARG A 179 2.58 5.62 -19.74
C ARG A 179 3.96 5.94 -19.18
N GLU A 180 5.00 5.89 -20.02
CA GLU A 180 6.36 6.30 -19.61
C GLU A 180 6.44 7.78 -19.23
N GLN A 181 5.74 8.67 -19.94
CA GLN A 181 5.66 10.09 -19.59
C GLN A 181 5.00 10.27 -18.21
N GLY A 182 3.86 9.61 -18.00
CA GLY A 182 3.19 9.57 -16.68
C GLY A 182 4.09 9.04 -15.58
N ALA A 183 4.82 7.96 -15.84
CA ALA A 183 5.79 7.38 -14.90
C ALA A 183 6.89 8.38 -14.52
N ARG A 184 7.47 9.09 -15.48
CA ARG A 184 8.46 10.14 -15.22
C ARG A 184 7.89 11.29 -14.39
N MET A 185 6.65 11.70 -14.63
CA MET A 185 5.98 12.73 -13.84
C MET A 185 5.74 12.27 -12.41
N ILE A 186 5.26 11.04 -12.20
CA ILE A 186 5.11 10.44 -10.87
C ILE A 186 6.44 10.45 -10.12
N LEU A 187 7.54 10.00 -10.77
CA LEU A 187 8.87 10.01 -10.16
C LEU A 187 9.36 11.43 -9.83
N SER A 188 9.08 12.41 -10.67
CA SER A 188 9.39 13.82 -10.40
C SER A 188 8.67 14.34 -9.14
N ARG A 189 7.38 14.01 -8.99
CA ARG A 189 6.61 14.35 -7.77
C ARG A 189 7.17 13.63 -6.55
N ILE A 190 7.50 12.34 -6.66
CA ILE A 190 8.12 11.57 -5.57
C ILE A 190 9.49 12.14 -5.19
N ALA A 191 10.29 12.61 -6.14
CA ALA A 191 11.60 13.21 -5.89
C ALA A 191 11.52 14.53 -5.10
N SER A 192 10.38 15.25 -5.16
CA SER A 192 10.15 16.46 -4.37
C SER A 192 9.69 16.19 -2.93
N LEU A 193 9.33 14.94 -2.60
CA LEU A 193 8.93 14.55 -1.24
C LEU A 193 10.16 14.36 -0.34
N PRO A 194 10.03 14.55 0.99
CA PRO A 194 11.10 14.28 1.94
C PRO A 194 11.71 12.89 1.74
N ALA A 195 13.04 12.81 1.65
CA ALA A 195 13.74 11.59 1.31
C ALA A 195 13.68 10.52 2.42
N ASP A 196 13.53 10.95 3.65
CA ASP A 196 13.42 10.13 4.87
C ASP A 196 12.02 9.58 5.12
N VAL A 197 11.00 10.09 4.41
CA VAL A 197 9.63 9.59 4.51
C VAL A 197 9.41 8.48 3.46
N PRO A 198 8.99 7.28 3.87
CA PRO A 198 8.66 6.20 2.96
C PRO A 198 7.58 6.57 1.96
N VAL A 199 7.65 5.97 0.78
CA VAL A 199 6.68 6.14 -0.31
C VAL A 199 6.21 4.78 -0.79
N VAL A 200 4.90 4.65 -1.01
CA VAL A 200 4.27 3.50 -1.69
C VAL A 200 3.46 4.03 -2.88
N LEU A 201 3.65 3.42 -4.03
CA LEU A 201 2.90 3.70 -5.25
C LEU A 201 2.11 2.44 -5.62
N THR A 202 0.79 2.56 -5.65
CA THR A 202 -0.16 1.53 -6.08
C THR A 202 -0.77 1.91 -7.42
N GLY A 203 -1.18 0.93 -8.21
CA GLY A 203 -1.87 1.23 -9.46
C GLY A 203 -2.10 0.01 -10.35
N ASP A 204 -2.98 0.24 -11.32
CA ASP A 204 -3.04 -0.47 -12.58
C ASP A 204 -2.21 0.33 -13.59
N PHE A 205 -1.06 -0.21 -13.94
CA PHE A 205 -0.11 0.50 -14.80
C PHE A 205 -0.33 0.19 -16.29
N ASN A 206 -1.21 -0.74 -16.62
CA ASN A 206 -1.48 -1.19 -17.99
C ASN A 206 -0.21 -1.53 -18.80
N SER A 207 0.86 -1.87 -18.11
CA SER A 207 2.18 -2.18 -18.65
C SER A 207 2.71 -3.42 -17.95
N ASP A 208 3.36 -4.33 -18.67
CA ASP A 208 4.00 -5.52 -18.09
C ASP A 208 5.46 -5.23 -17.66
N PRO A 209 6.08 -6.05 -16.81
CA PRO A 209 7.44 -5.81 -16.29
C PRO A 209 8.56 -5.75 -17.34
N ASP A 210 8.32 -6.24 -18.53
CA ASP A 210 9.26 -6.17 -19.66
C ASP A 210 9.15 -4.87 -20.49
N GLN A 211 8.21 -3.97 -20.16
CA GLN A 211 7.94 -2.72 -20.87
C GLN A 211 8.68 -1.52 -20.26
N GLY A 212 8.65 -0.39 -20.97
CA GLY A 212 9.38 0.83 -20.65
C GLY A 212 8.91 1.51 -19.37
N THR A 213 7.59 1.52 -19.13
CA THR A 213 6.96 2.09 -17.93
C THR A 213 7.48 1.43 -16.66
N TYR A 214 7.56 0.09 -16.62
CA TYR A 214 8.10 -0.64 -15.47
C TYR A 214 9.57 -0.29 -15.23
N ARG A 215 10.40 -0.32 -16.29
CA ARG A 215 11.82 0.03 -16.18
C ARG A 215 12.01 1.47 -15.69
N THR A 216 11.19 2.40 -16.17
CA THR A 216 11.23 3.82 -15.75
C THR A 216 10.95 3.94 -14.24
N LEU A 217 9.86 3.35 -13.75
CA LEU A 217 9.50 3.43 -12.33
C LEU A 217 10.49 2.69 -11.43
N THR A 218 10.96 1.51 -11.85
CA THR A 218 11.86 0.68 -11.04
C THR A 218 13.33 1.13 -11.07
N ALA A 219 13.67 2.12 -11.89
CA ALA A 219 14.96 2.81 -11.77
C ALA A 219 15.12 3.56 -10.43
N THR A 220 14.01 3.92 -9.77
CA THR A 220 14.01 4.66 -8.50
C THR A 220 13.27 3.94 -7.39
N LEU A 221 12.12 3.32 -7.70
CA LEU A 221 11.30 2.57 -6.76
C LEU A 221 11.61 1.08 -6.85
N LYS A 222 11.34 0.34 -5.79
CA LYS A 222 11.46 -1.12 -5.78
C LYS A 222 10.08 -1.75 -5.93
N ASP A 223 9.98 -2.86 -6.65
CA ASP A 223 8.75 -3.66 -6.75
C ASP A 223 8.61 -4.57 -5.52
N ALA A 224 7.49 -4.46 -4.81
CA ALA A 224 7.26 -5.25 -3.60
C ALA A 224 7.27 -6.77 -3.88
N ARG A 225 6.70 -7.22 -5.02
CA ARG A 225 6.72 -8.63 -5.42
C ARG A 225 8.14 -9.15 -5.65
N ALA A 226 8.97 -8.38 -6.34
CA ALA A 226 10.33 -8.77 -6.68
C ALA A 226 11.31 -8.72 -5.48
N ASN A 227 10.90 -8.09 -4.38
CA ASN A 227 11.74 -7.90 -3.20
C ASN A 227 11.32 -8.73 -1.97
N VAL A 228 10.42 -9.71 -2.13
CA VAL A 228 10.14 -10.75 -1.13
C VAL A 228 10.72 -12.09 -1.60
N ALA A 229 11.16 -12.93 -0.66
CA ALA A 229 11.78 -14.22 -0.99
C ALA A 229 10.81 -15.17 -1.73
N THR A 230 9.53 -15.16 -1.32
CA THR A 230 8.52 -16.09 -1.88
C THR A 230 7.19 -15.34 -1.99
N PRO A 231 6.92 -14.68 -3.13
CA PRO A 231 5.63 -14.07 -3.38
C PRO A 231 4.55 -15.16 -3.51
N GLN A 232 3.37 -14.88 -2.96
CA GLN A 232 2.23 -15.81 -2.95
C GLN A 232 1.23 -15.47 -4.05
N GLY A 233 0.46 -16.49 -4.49
CA GLY A 233 -0.56 -16.36 -5.52
C GLY A 233 0.00 -16.24 -6.94
N PRO A 234 -0.87 -16.05 -7.94
CA PRO A 234 -0.47 -15.94 -9.35
C PRO A 234 0.51 -14.79 -9.58
N GLU A 235 1.37 -14.93 -10.59
CA GLU A 235 2.24 -13.83 -10.99
C GLU A 235 1.46 -12.74 -11.71
N LYS A 236 0.58 -13.12 -12.61
CA LYS A 236 -0.23 -12.23 -13.44
C LYS A 236 -1.49 -11.80 -12.69
N THR A 237 -1.93 -10.57 -12.92
CA THR A 237 -3.01 -9.93 -12.16
C THR A 237 -4.29 -9.74 -12.98
N PHE A 238 -4.18 -9.40 -14.27
CA PHE A 238 -5.32 -9.23 -15.16
C PHE A 238 -5.78 -10.58 -15.71
N GLN A 239 -7.07 -10.95 -15.49
CA GLN A 239 -7.63 -12.24 -15.85
C GLN A 239 -8.92 -12.14 -16.69
N ASP A 240 -9.46 -10.92 -16.89
CA ASP A 240 -10.65 -10.67 -17.73
C ASP A 240 -11.82 -11.63 -17.41
N PHE A 241 -12.14 -11.75 -16.12
CA PHE A 241 -13.14 -12.69 -15.59
C PHE A 241 -12.94 -14.16 -16.02
N SER A 242 -11.75 -14.50 -16.48
CA SER A 242 -11.36 -15.87 -16.82
C SER A 242 -10.65 -16.57 -15.66
N THR A 243 -10.26 -17.82 -15.85
CA THR A 243 -9.45 -18.56 -14.87
C THR A 243 -7.94 -18.45 -15.15
N ARG A 244 -7.56 -17.76 -16.23
CA ARG A 244 -6.18 -17.70 -16.72
C ARG A 244 -5.74 -16.23 -16.83
N PRO A 245 -5.04 -15.69 -15.84
CA PRO A 245 -4.51 -14.33 -15.92
C PRO A 245 -3.46 -14.24 -17.03
N THR A 246 -3.51 -13.14 -17.79
CA THR A 246 -2.71 -12.96 -19.01
C THR A 246 -1.58 -11.95 -18.84
N ARG A 247 -1.76 -10.92 -17.99
CA ARG A 247 -0.82 -9.80 -17.79
C ARG A 247 -0.57 -9.54 -16.33
N ARG A 248 0.62 -9.01 -16.01
CA ARG A 248 0.98 -8.51 -14.67
C ARG A 248 1.05 -6.99 -14.72
N ILE A 249 -0.07 -6.32 -14.57
CA ILE A 249 -0.20 -4.87 -14.75
C ILE A 249 -0.53 -4.10 -13.48
N ASP A 250 -0.88 -4.80 -12.39
CA ASP A 250 -1.12 -4.20 -11.06
C ASP A 250 0.13 -4.38 -10.20
N TRP A 251 0.70 -3.27 -9.72
CA TRP A 251 1.93 -3.29 -8.94
C TRP A 251 1.79 -2.49 -7.65
N ILE A 252 2.64 -2.84 -6.67
CA ILE A 252 2.95 -2.03 -5.50
C ILE A 252 4.44 -1.76 -5.54
N LEU A 253 4.80 -0.51 -5.81
CA LEU A 253 6.17 -0.04 -5.81
C LEU A 253 6.44 0.78 -4.56
N PHE A 254 7.69 0.80 -4.07
CA PHE A 254 8.00 1.43 -2.81
C PHE A 254 9.41 2.01 -2.73
N ARG A 255 9.60 2.91 -1.75
CA ARG A 255 10.88 3.45 -1.29
C ARG A 255 10.83 3.58 0.24
N GLY A 256 11.94 3.29 0.93
CA GLY A 256 12.08 3.54 2.38
C GLY A 256 11.38 2.54 3.31
N LEU A 257 10.81 1.45 2.79
CA LEU A 257 10.20 0.34 3.53
C LEU A 257 10.93 -0.97 3.23
N THR A 258 10.60 -2.03 3.97
CA THR A 258 11.07 -3.40 3.69
C THR A 258 9.87 -4.31 3.51
N PRO A 259 9.61 -4.87 2.32
CA PRO A 259 8.51 -5.80 2.12
C PRO A 259 8.82 -7.11 2.83
N THR A 260 7.87 -7.62 3.59
CA THR A 260 7.95 -8.88 4.34
C THR A 260 7.09 -9.97 3.72
N ARG A 261 6.01 -9.58 3.04
CA ARG A 261 5.11 -10.48 2.33
C ARG A 261 4.53 -9.78 1.11
N PHE A 262 4.26 -10.55 0.06
CA PHE A 262 3.48 -10.11 -1.10
C PHE A 262 2.55 -11.23 -1.53
N THR A 263 1.29 -10.89 -1.81
CA THR A 263 0.27 -11.84 -2.24
C THR A 263 -0.55 -11.26 -3.39
N THR A 264 -0.66 -11.98 -4.49
CA THR A 264 -1.71 -11.77 -5.49
C THR A 264 -2.93 -12.57 -5.04
N LEU A 265 -4.05 -11.89 -4.84
CA LEU A 265 -5.25 -12.44 -4.20
C LEU A 265 -6.21 -13.01 -5.27
N ASP A 266 -6.17 -14.30 -5.51
CA ASP A 266 -7.04 -15.02 -6.46
C ASP A 266 -8.28 -15.64 -5.80
N ALA A 267 -8.57 -15.25 -4.56
CA ALA A 267 -9.71 -15.73 -3.80
C ALA A 267 -11.06 -15.35 -4.46
N ARG A 268 -12.01 -16.25 -4.35
CA ARG A 268 -13.36 -16.13 -4.92
C ARG A 268 -14.42 -16.34 -3.83
N PRO A 269 -14.69 -15.33 -3.00
CA PRO A 269 -15.71 -15.44 -1.97
C PRO A 269 -17.06 -15.83 -2.59
N GLY A 270 -17.70 -16.88 -2.06
CA GLY A 270 -18.92 -17.41 -2.64
C GLY A 270 -18.79 -17.95 -4.07
N GLY A 271 -17.57 -18.26 -4.54
CA GLY A 271 -17.32 -18.71 -5.91
C GLY A 271 -17.26 -17.57 -6.95
N VAL A 272 -17.38 -16.31 -6.53
CA VAL A 272 -17.47 -15.14 -7.41
C VAL A 272 -16.13 -14.39 -7.47
N LEU A 273 -15.68 -14.04 -8.67
CA LEU A 273 -14.55 -13.14 -8.88
C LEU A 273 -14.96 -11.71 -8.49
N PRO A 274 -14.26 -11.05 -7.56
CA PRO A 274 -14.59 -9.69 -7.17
C PRO A 274 -14.37 -8.64 -8.26
N SER A 275 -13.42 -8.88 -9.18
CA SER A 275 -13.05 -8.04 -10.31
C SER A 275 -12.47 -8.90 -11.43
N ASP A 276 -12.22 -8.31 -12.59
CA ASP A 276 -11.43 -8.88 -13.69
C ASP A 276 -9.92 -8.73 -13.47
N HIS A 277 -9.53 -8.10 -12.35
CA HIS A 277 -8.17 -8.07 -11.81
C HIS A 277 -8.09 -8.82 -10.49
N TYR A 278 -6.97 -9.46 -10.23
CA TYR A 278 -6.60 -9.94 -8.90
C TYR A 278 -5.96 -8.81 -8.11
N PRO A 279 -6.49 -8.45 -6.93
CA PRO A 279 -5.83 -7.46 -6.09
C PRO A 279 -4.44 -7.95 -5.65
N VAL A 280 -3.53 -7.02 -5.45
CA VAL A 280 -2.21 -7.30 -4.90
C VAL A 280 -2.07 -6.66 -3.52
N LEU A 281 -1.54 -7.43 -2.56
CA LEU A 281 -1.34 -7.02 -1.16
C LEU A 281 0.13 -7.16 -0.79
N ALA A 282 0.73 -6.09 -0.28
CA ALA A 282 2.08 -6.10 0.30
C ALA A 282 2.02 -5.79 1.79
N GLU A 283 2.84 -6.49 2.56
CA GLU A 283 3.09 -6.18 3.98
C GLU A 283 4.52 -5.65 4.11
N PHE A 284 4.66 -4.52 4.79
CA PHE A 284 5.93 -3.83 4.94
C PHE A 284 6.34 -3.68 6.40
N ALA A 285 7.58 -4.03 6.71
CA ALA A 285 8.23 -3.58 7.93
C ALA A 285 8.68 -2.12 7.79
N TRP A 286 8.58 -1.38 8.89
CA TRP A 286 9.06 0.00 8.99
C TRP A 286 10.59 0.04 9.09
N PRO A 287 11.23 1.10 8.61
CA PRO A 287 12.65 1.32 8.85
C PRO A 287 12.90 1.42 10.37
N ARG A 288 14.05 0.89 10.79
CA ARG A 288 14.50 0.95 12.20
C ARG A 288 15.09 2.30 12.50
#